data_681e43deefebdc708cde38de93304ff6
#
_entry.id   681e43deefebdc708cde38de93304ff6
#
_cell.length_a   1.000
_cell.length_b   1.000
_cell.length_c   1.000
_cell.angle_alpha   90.00
_cell.angle_beta   90.00
_cell.angle_gamma   90.00
#
_symmetry.space_group_name_H-M   'P 1'
#
loop_
_entity.id
_entity.type
_entity.pdbx_description
1 polymer ?
#
loop_
_entity_poly.entity_id
_entity_poly.type
_entity_poly.pdbx_seq_one_letter_code
_entity_poly.pdbx_strand_id
1 'polypeptide(L)'
;MSSLINGFNPDGIVTVNRVLLKPEYSVDDLQERVAVLCENVKTYHSGTGFVGGFVCLNSGMISNEGSTTGQAVASPLKDKEALIITFWRSFEEHEQSHRSSTFQPLFKQVLELCENGNEEIAYSMLWSGSAYSREEADAAKAAKEKYADLRMAA
;
A
#
# COMPACT_ATOMS: atom_id res chain seq x y z
N MET A 1 13.76 -10.61 8.35
CA MET A 1 12.78 -10.01 7.42
C MET A 1 13.21 -8.58 7.15
N SER A 2 13.56 -8.24 5.92
CA SER A 2 13.67 -6.82 5.58
C SER A 2 12.26 -6.23 5.66
N SER A 3 12.06 -5.20 6.46
CA SER A 3 10.80 -4.49 6.49
C SER A 3 10.55 -3.91 5.09
N LEU A 4 9.31 -3.91 4.62
CA LEU A 4 8.89 -3.25 3.38
C LEU A 4 9.38 -1.78 3.29
N ILE A 5 9.70 -1.20 4.41
CA ILE A 5 10.12 0.19 4.56
C ILE A 5 11.65 0.35 4.42
N ASN A 6 12.43 -0.70 4.67
CA ASN A 6 13.91 -0.65 4.67
C ASN A 6 14.57 -0.64 3.28
N GLY A 7 13.86 -0.83 2.19
CA GLY A 7 14.36 -0.71 0.82
C GLY A 7 13.79 0.47 0.07
N PHE A 8 13.16 1.38 0.78
CA PHE A 8 12.36 2.42 0.20
C PHE A 8 13.21 3.54 -0.39
N ASN A 9 13.08 3.77 -1.70
CA ASN A 9 13.70 4.90 -2.38
C ASN A 9 12.73 6.09 -2.35
N PRO A 10 13.11 7.23 -1.73
CA PRO A 10 12.27 8.43 -1.71
C PRO A 10 11.93 8.98 -3.09
N ASP A 11 12.72 8.65 -4.13
CA ASP A 11 12.44 9.01 -5.52
C ASP A 11 11.54 7.99 -6.23
N GLY A 12 11.15 6.93 -5.56
CA GLY A 12 10.26 5.89 -6.07
C GLY A 12 8.79 6.30 -6.08
N ILE A 13 7.98 5.44 -6.67
CA ILE A 13 6.53 5.60 -6.70
C ILE A 13 5.81 4.48 -5.94
N VAL A 14 4.60 4.80 -5.50
CA VAL A 14 3.60 3.85 -4.99
C VAL A 14 2.45 3.81 -5.97
N THR A 15 2.06 2.64 -6.44
CA THR A 15 0.81 2.48 -7.17
C THR A 15 -0.24 1.87 -6.26
N VAL A 16 -1.44 2.41 -6.33
CA VAL A 16 -2.60 1.94 -5.58
C VAL A 16 -3.69 1.56 -6.57
N ASN A 17 -3.96 0.27 -6.67
CA ASN A 17 -5.04 -0.27 -7.46
C ASN A 17 -6.21 -0.57 -6.53
N ARG A 18 -7.34 0.09 -6.73
CA ARG A 18 -8.55 -0.11 -5.94
C ARG A 18 -9.43 -1.15 -6.61
N VAL A 19 -9.83 -2.16 -5.87
CA VAL A 19 -10.69 -3.24 -6.32
C VAL A 19 -12.03 -3.16 -5.59
N LEU A 20 -13.11 -2.96 -6.33
CA LEU A 20 -14.47 -3.20 -5.84
C LEU A 20 -14.97 -4.51 -6.43
N LEU A 21 -15.19 -5.51 -5.58
CA LEU A 21 -15.66 -6.81 -6.03
C LEU A 21 -17.09 -6.74 -6.54
N LYS A 22 -17.33 -7.37 -7.68
CA LYS A 22 -18.67 -7.66 -8.17
C LYS A 22 -19.42 -8.55 -7.17
N PRO A 23 -20.77 -8.46 -7.10
CA PRO A 23 -21.55 -9.22 -6.11
C PRO A 23 -21.38 -10.74 -6.16
N GLU A 24 -21.13 -11.29 -7.35
CA GLU A 24 -20.97 -12.74 -7.58
C GLU A 24 -19.63 -13.32 -7.13
N TYR A 25 -18.64 -12.48 -6.83
CA TYR A 25 -17.30 -12.92 -6.43
C TYR A 25 -17.07 -12.77 -4.93
N SER A 26 -16.24 -13.64 -4.40
CA SER A 26 -15.84 -13.68 -2.99
C SER A 26 -14.42 -13.14 -2.77
N VAL A 27 -14.07 -12.93 -1.51
CA VAL A 27 -12.69 -12.61 -1.11
C VAL A 27 -11.72 -13.73 -1.48
N ASP A 28 -12.15 -14.98 -1.43
CA ASP A 28 -11.31 -16.13 -1.81
C ASP A 28 -10.96 -16.08 -3.30
N ASP A 29 -11.92 -15.73 -4.16
CA ASP A 29 -11.66 -15.52 -5.59
C ASP A 29 -10.62 -14.44 -5.83
N LEU A 30 -10.71 -13.33 -5.08
CA LEU A 30 -9.75 -12.24 -5.14
C LEU A 30 -8.36 -12.70 -4.68
N GLN A 31 -8.27 -13.34 -3.52
CA GLN A 31 -6.99 -13.80 -2.97
C GLN A 31 -6.27 -14.75 -3.93
N GLU A 32 -6.99 -15.70 -4.53
CA GLU A 32 -6.41 -16.64 -5.47
C GLU A 32 -5.81 -15.93 -6.69
N ARG A 33 -6.59 -15.07 -7.36
CA ARG A 33 -6.15 -14.39 -8.58
C ARG A 33 -5.07 -13.36 -8.33
N VAL A 34 -5.17 -12.60 -7.25
CA VAL A 34 -4.18 -11.59 -6.89
C VAL A 34 -2.87 -12.23 -6.45
N ALA A 35 -2.91 -13.35 -5.73
CA ALA A 35 -1.69 -14.07 -5.33
C ALA A 35 -0.88 -14.51 -6.56
N VAL A 36 -1.55 -15.04 -7.59
CA VAL A 36 -0.90 -15.44 -8.84
C VAL A 36 -0.30 -14.24 -9.57
N LEU A 37 -1.04 -13.13 -9.64
CA LEU A 37 -0.55 -11.89 -10.25
C LEU A 37 0.68 -11.33 -9.52
N CYS A 38 0.61 -11.24 -8.20
CA CYS A 38 1.71 -10.72 -7.38
C CYS A 38 2.96 -11.59 -7.45
N GLU A 39 2.80 -12.91 -7.48
CA GLU A 39 3.93 -13.82 -7.64
C GLU A 39 4.59 -13.67 -9.04
N ASN A 40 3.79 -13.45 -10.07
CA ASN A 40 4.31 -13.13 -11.40
C ASN A 40 5.16 -11.83 -11.39
N VAL A 41 4.66 -10.78 -10.74
CA VAL A 41 5.40 -9.51 -10.62
C VAL A 41 6.71 -9.72 -9.86
N LYS A 42 6.70 -10.44 -8.75
CA LYS A 42 7.91 -10.78 -8.00
C LYS A 42 8.92 -11.54 -8.85
N THR A 43 8.45 -12.50 -9.62
CA THR A 43 9.32 -13.37 -10.44
C THR A 43 9.98 -12.61 -11.58
N TYR A 44 9.22 -11.80 -12.30
CA TYR A 44 9.70 -11.22 -13.57
C TYR A 44 10.14 -9.76 -13.47
N HIS A 45 9.79 -9.05 -12.40
CA HIS A 45 10.03 -7.60 -12.30
C HIS A 45 10.88 -7.16 -11.12
N SER A 46 11.30 -8.06 -10.22
CA SER A 46 12.20 -7.73 -9.12
C SER A 46 13.55 -7.16 -9.57
N GLY A 47 14.05 -7.56 -10.74
CA GLY A 47 15.26 -7.02 -11.34
C GLY A 47 15.04 -5.76 -12.19
N THR A 48 13.79 -5.35 -12.42
CA THR A 48 13.39 -4.28 -13.35
C THR A 48 12.50 -3.23 -12.71
N GLY A 49 12.74 -2.93 -11.44
CA GLY A 49 12.13 -1.80 -10.75
C GLY A 49 11.09 -2.13 -9.69
N PHE A 50 10.58 -3.35 -9.63
CA PHE A 50 9.69 -3.76 -8.55
C PHE A 50 10.44 -3.84 -7.23
N VAL A 51 9.94 -3.13 -6.21
CA VAL A 51 10.56 -3.05 -4.88
C VAL A 51 9.81 -3.89 -3.85
N GLY A 52 8.51 -3.94 -3.94
CA GLY A 52 7.66 -4.68 -3.01
C GLY A 52 6.20 -4.28 -3.13
N GLY A 53 5.38 -4.87 -2.30
CA GLY A 53 3.96 -4.54 -2.28
C GLY A 53 3.18 -5.35 -1.26
N PHE A 54 1.91 -5.03 -1.14
CA PHE A 54 0.98 -5.78 -0.30
C PHE A 54 -0.45 -5.58 -0.81
N VAL A 55 -1.33 -6.47 -0.38
CA VAL A 55 -2.75 -6.39 -0.67
C VAL A 55 -3.50 -6.24 0.64
N CYS A 56 -4.42 -5.29 0.68
CA CYS A 56 -5.24 -5.02 1.86
C CYS A 56 -6.72 -5.21 1.53
N LEU A 57 -7.43 -5.81 2.47
CA LEU A 57 -8.89 -5.87 2.43
C LEU A 57 -9.45 -4.77 3.35
N ASN A 58 -10.56 -4.17 2.97
CA ASN A 58 -11.26 -3.21 3.82
C ASN A 58 -11.58 -3.87 5.18
N SER A 59 -11.10 -3.28 6.27
CA SER A 59 -11.25 -3.84 7.62
C SER A 59 -12.68 -3.78 8.17
N GLY A 60 -13.54 -3.00 7.52
CA GLY A 60 -14.89 -2.72 7.99
C GLY A 60 -14.97 -1.57 8.98
N MET A 61 -13.87 -0.83 9.17
CA MET A 61 -13.83 0.31 10.11
C MET A 61 -13.36 1.57 9.41
N ILE A 62 -14.04 2.67 9.66
CA ILE A 62 -13.67 4.00 9.18
C ILE A 62 -13.48 4.89 10.41
N SER A 63 -12.36 5.61 10.51
CA SER A 63 -12.17 6.62 11.53
C SER A 63 -13.16 7.77 11.31
N ASN A 64 -13.93 8.10 12.35
CA ASN A 64 -14.90 9.17 12.27
C ASN A 64 -14.22 10.55 12.26
N GLU A 65 -14.78 11.49 11.51
CA GLU A 65 -14.30 12.89 11.44
C GLU A 65 -12.78 12.98 11.21
N GLY A 66 -12.24 12.12 10.34
CA GLY A 66 -10.82 12.12 10.03
C GLY A 66 -9.91 11.78 11.21
N SER A 67 -10.40 10.99 12.17
CA SER A 67 -9.69 10.58 13.39
C SER A 67 -9.48 11.68 14.42
N THR A 68 -10.14 12.82 14.30
CA THR A 68 -9.99 13.92 15.27
C THR A 68 -10.63 13.61 16.63
N THR A 69 -11.64 12.73 16.66
CA THR A 69 -12.35 12.36 17.89
C THR A 69 -11.92 10.99 18.45
N GLY A 70 -11.08 10.24 17.74
CA GLY A 70 -10.70 8.87 18.10
C GLY A 70 -11.84 7.86 18.05
N GLN A 71 -12.91 8.17 17.31
CA GLN A 71 -14.07 7.29 17.13
C GLN A 71 -14.03 6.63 15.76
N ALA A 72 -14.72 5.50 15.61
CA ALA A 72 -14.81 4.76 14.37
C ALA A 72 -16.27 4.44 14.03
N VAL A 73 -16.53 4.29 12.73
CA VAL A 73 -17.81 3.83 12.19
C VAL A 73 -17.61 2.63 11.29
N ALA A 74 -18.67 1.85 11.07
CA ALA A 74 -18.62 0.69 10.18
C ALA A 74 -18.54 1.14 8.71
N SER A 75 -17.72 0.45 7.93
CA SER A 75 -17.65 0.65 6.48
C SER A 75 -18.73 -0.17 5.77
N PRO A 76 -19.48 0.44 4.84
CA PRO A 76 -20.43 -0.30 4.00
C PRO A 76 -19.75 -1.20 2.97
N LEU A 77 -18.45 -0.99 2.72
CA LEU A 77 -17.67 -1.71 1.72
C LEU A 77 -16.85 -2.87 2.31
N LYS A 78 -17.06 -3.20 3.59
CA LYS A 78 -16.39 -4.36 4.19
C LYS A 78 -16.55 -5.61 3.32
N ASP A 79 -15.46 -6.34 3.16
CA ASP A 79 -15.37 -7.58 2.36
C ASP A 79 -15.59 -7.39 0.85
N LYS A 80 -15.85 -6.18 0.38
CA LYS A 80 -16.08 -5.87 -1.04
C LYS A 80 -15.04 -4.95 -1.66
N GLU A 81 -14.19 -4.32 -0.84
CA GLU A 81 -13.14 -3.44 -1.29
C GLU A 81 -11.76 -3.94 -0.86
N ALA A 82 -10.83 -3.96 -1.81
CA ALA A 82 -9.42 -4.24 -1.55
C ALA A 82 -8.53 -3.21 -2.23
N LEU A 83 -7.29 -3.11 -1.75
CA LEU A 83 -6.24 -2.31 -2.36
C LEU A 83 -5.06 -3.22 -2.69
N ILE A 84 -4.56 -3.11 -3.92
CA ILE A 84 -3.28 -3.69 -4.33
C ILE A 84 -2.30 -2.53 -4.35
N ILE A 85 -1.30 -2.57 -3.46
CA ILE A 85 -0.33 -1.49 -3.31
C ILE A 85 1.04 -2.04 -3.68
N THR A 86 1.70 -1.40 -4.66
CA THR A 86 3.04 -1.80 -5.10
C THR A 86 3.99 -0.63 -5.10
N PHE A 87 5.26 -0.92 -4.82
CA PHE A 87 6.35 0.05 -4.76
C PHE A 87 7.31 -0.21 -5.91
N TRP A 88 7.67 0.85 -6.65
CA TRP A 88 8.51 0.80 -7.83
C TRP A 88 9.59 1.88 -7.78
N ARG A 89 10.73 1.63 -8.41
CA ARG A 89 11.80 2.63 -8.55
C ARG A 89 11.36 3.81 -9.42
N SER A 90 10.55 3.55 -10.46
CA SER A 90 10.03 4.59 -11.33
C SER A 90 8.67 4.19 -11.93
N PHE A 91 7.90 5.17 -12.37
CA PHE A 91 6.65 4.96 -13.08
C PHE A 91 6.86 4.24 -14.43
N GLU A 92 7.94 4.55 -15.13
CA GLU A 92 8.27 3.89 -16.39
C GLU A 92 8.48 2.38 -16.21
N GLU A 93 9.19 1.96 -15.18
CA GLU A 93 9.40 0.54 -14.90
C GLU A 93 8.09 -0.17 -14.51
N HIS A 94 7.20 0.51 -13.78
CA HIS A 94 5.85 0.02 -13.51
C HIS A 94 5.07 -0.20 -14.81
N GLU A 95 5.04 0.78 -15.69
CA GLU A 95 4.35 0.69 -16.98
C GLU A 95 4.92 -0.41 -17.88
N GLN A 96 6.23 -0.62 -17.84
CA GLN A 96 6.86 -1.73 -18.57
C GLN A 96 6.36 -3.10 -18.10
N SER A 97 6.06 -3.25 -16.81
CA SER A 97 5.51 -4.51 -16.29
C SER A 97 4.15 -4.83 -16.93
N HIS A 98 3.33 -3.82 -17.18
CA HIS A 98 2.02 -3.98 -17.82
C HIS A 98 2.10 -4.42 -19.30
N ARG A 99 3.23 -4.20 -19.95
CA ARG A 99 3.48 -4.64 -21.33
C ARG A 99 3.92 -6.10 -21.41
N SER A 100 4.23 -6.71 -20.28
CA SER A 100 4.68 -8.11 -20.22
C SER A 100 3.58 -9.07 -20.65
N SER A 101 3.92 -10.01 -21.54
CA SER A 101 3.00 -11.07 -22.00
C SER A 101 2.61 -12.04 -20.89
N THR A 102 3.43 -12.13 -19.84
CA THR A 102 3.13 -12.97 -18.67
C THR A 102 2.20 -12.28 -17.68
N PHE A 103 2.24 -10.96 -17.63
CA PHE A 103 1.41 -10.14 -16.74
C PHE A 103 -0.02 -9.97 -17.27
N GLN A 104 -0.18 -9.63 -18.55
CA GLN A 104 -1.46 -9.22 -19.11
C GLN A 104 -2.61 -10.22 -18.90
N PRO A 105 -2.44 -11.53 -19.13
CA PRO A 105 -3.52 -12.48 -18.92
C PRO A 105 -3.96 -12.57 -17.45
N LEU A 106 -3.02 -12.48 -16.52
CA LEU A 106 -3.28 -12.55 -15.08
C LEU A 106 -3.99 -11.30 -14.59
N PHE A 107 -3.58 -10.15 -15.10
CA PHE A 107 -4.23 -8.88 -14.76
C PHE A 107 -5.67 -8.83 -15.27
N LYS A 108 -5.94 -9.34 -16.46
CA LYS A 108 -7.32 -9.47 -16.98
C LYS A 108 -8.20 -10.31 -16.07
N GLN A 109 -7.68 -11.40 -15.52
CA GLN A 109 -8.42 -12.24 -14.57
C GLN A 109 -8.77 -11.49 -13.28
N VAL A 110 -7.90 -10.61 -12.81
CA VAL A 110 -8.20 -9.74 -11.67
C VAL A 110 -9.26 -8.70 -12.05
N LEU A 111 -9.14 -8.09 -13.22
CA LEU A 111 -10.11 -7.09 -13.71
C LEU A 111 -11.52 -7.65 -13.87
N GLU A 112 -11.66 -8.93 -14.20
CA GLU A 112 -12.97 -9.60 -14.29
C GLU A 112 -13.73 -9.58 -12.95
N LEU A 113 -13.02 -9.55 -11.83
CA LEU A 113 -13.61 -9.47 -10.50
C LEU A 113 -14.10 -8.06 -10.14
N CYS A 114 -13.61 -7.05 -10.85
CA CYS A 114 -13.76 -5.64 -10.45
C CYS A 114 -15.01 -5.02 -11.04
N GLU A 115 -15.88 -4.49 -10.20
CA GLU A 115 -17.01 -3.68 -10.59
C GLU A 115 -16.57 -2.31 -11.16
N ASN A 116 -15.49 -1.75 -10.63
CA ASN A 116 -14.94 -0.45 -11.00
C ASN A 116 -13.92 -0.48 -12.15
N GLY A 117 -13.70 -1.67 -12.77
CA GLY A 117 -12.69 -1.81 -13.82
C GLY A 117 -11.26 -1.59 -13.31
N ASN A 118 -10.41 -1.00 -14.13
CA ASN A 118 -9.05 -0.66 -13.71
C ASN A 118 -9.02 0.75 -13.12
N GLU A 119 -8.80 0.82 -11.81
CA GLU A 119 -8.66 2.07 -11.06
C GLU A 119 -7.31 2.04 -10.33
N GLU A 120 -6.27 2.44 -11.04
CA GLU A 120 -4.90 2.48 -10.50
C GLU A 120 -4.35 3.90 -10.56
N ILE A 121 -3.83 4.37 -9.44
CA ILE A 121 -3.24 5.70 -9.28
C ILE A 121 -1.81 5.56 -8.79
N ALA A 122 -0.89 6.29 -9.41
CA ALA A 122 0.48 6.39 -8.97
C ALA A 122 0.65 7.61 -8.05
N TYR A 123 1.37 7.41 -6.96
CA TYR A 123 1.68 8.45 -5.97
C TYR A 123 3.19 8.58 -5.81
N SER A 124 3.66 9.81 -5.70
CA SER A 124 5.03 10.09 -5.29
C SER A 124 5.14 10.03 -3.78
N MET A 125 6.23 9.45 -3.28
CA MET A 125 6.46 9.37 -1.84
C MET A 125 6.98 10.70 -1.29
N LEU A 126 6.40 11.15 -0.19
CA LEU A 126 6.83 12.35 0.52
C LEU A 126 7.54 12.03 1.83
N TRP A 127 7.18 10.92 2.46
CA TRP A 127 7.73 10.53 3.74
C TRP A 127 7.60 9.02 3.93
N SER A 128 8.58 8.44 4.58
CA SER A 128 8.54 7.06 5.07
C SER A 128 9.22 6.98 6.43
N GLY A 129 8.82 6.01 7.24
CA GLY A 129 9.44 5.81 8.55
C GLY A 129 9.01 4.47 9.15
N SER A 130 9.90 3.92 9.97
CA SER A 130 9.61 2.78 10.83
C SER A 130 9.26 3.27 12.22
N ALA A 131 8.49 2.49 12.94
CA ALA A 131 8.26 2.77 14.36
C ALA A 131 9.58 2.71 15.13
N TYR A 132 9.72 3.59 16.09
CA TYR A 132 10.81 3.49 17.07
C TYR A 132 10.61 2.29 17.99
N SER A 133 11.69 1.71 18.48
CA SER A 133 11.67 0.90 19.70
C SER A 133 11.19 1.79 20.87
N ARG A 134 10.78 1.17 21.96
CA ARG A 134 10.39 1.93 23.17
C ARG A 134 11.50 2.84 23.66
N GLU A 135 12.73 2.34 23.68
CA GLU A 135 13.93 3.10 24.09
C GLU A 135 14.17 4.30 23.15
N GLU A 136 14.12 4.10 21.86
CA GLU A 136 14.26 5.17 20.86
C GLU A 136 13.17 6.23 20.99
N ALA A 137 11.91 5.78 21.19
CA ALA A 137 10.77 6.69 21.38
C ALA A 137 10.94 7.56 22.64
N ASP A 138 11.36 6.95 23.75
CA ASP A 138 11.60 7.65 25.02
C ASP A 138 12.74 8.65 24.88
N ALA A 139 13.83 8.29 24.21
CA ALA A 139 14.94 9.20 23.90
C ALA A 139 14.52 10.37 23.02
N ALA A 140 13.68 10.10 22.00
CA ALA A 140 13.16 11.15 21.13
C ALA A 140 12.24 12.13 21.87
N LYS A 141 11.41 11.66 22.78
CA LYS A 141 10.57 12.50 23.64
C LYS A 141 11.43 13.39 24.54
N ALA A 142 12.40 12.81 25.22
CA ALA A 142 13.32 13.55 26.11
C ALA A 142 14.07 14.66 25.36
N ALA A 143 14.54 14.38 24.14
CA ALA A 143 15.20 15.38 23.30
C ALA A 143 14.27 16.54 22.93
N LYS A 144 13.00 16.26 22.62
CA LYS A 144 11.99 17.30 22.29
C LYS A 144 11.64 18.17 23.49
N GLU A 145 11.50 17.57 24.66
CA GLU A 145 11.21 18.30 25.90
C GLU A 145 12.35 19.26 26.25
N LYS A 146 13.59 18.78 26.21
CA LYS A 146 14.78 19.61 26.41
C LYS A 146 14.85 20.80 25.42
N TYR A 147 14.46 20.58 24.16
CA TYR A 147 14.46 21.62 23.15
C TYR A 147 13.36 22.65 23.38
N ALA A 148 12.21 22.23 23.87
CA ALA A 148 11.08 23.10 24.24
C ALA A 148 11.49 23.99 25.42
N ASP A 149 12.14 23.45 26.46
CA ASP A 149 12.62 24.22 27.64
C ASP A 149 13.65 25.27 27.24
N LEU A 150 14.57 24.93 26.33
CA LEU A 150 15.57 25.89 25.82
C LEU A 150 14.91 27.05 25.03
N ARG A 151 13.84 26.78 24.29
CA ARG A 151 13.08 27.83 23.58
C ARG A 151 12.29 28.75 24.52
N MET A 152 11.79 28.21 25.62
CA MET A 152 11.05 28.98 26.63
C MET A 152 11.97 29.84 27.50
N ALA A 153 13.25 29.42 27.65
CA ALA A 153 14.25 30.16 28.42
C ALA A 153 14.94 31.28 27.63
N ALA A 154 14.79 31.32 26.33
CA ALA A 154 15.28 32.39 25.47
C ALA A 154 14.20 33.46 25.29
#